data_ffbcd0e8e7548029cf7ae9f2b75700ed
#
_entry.id   ffbcd0e8e7548029cf7ae9f2b75700ed
#
_cell.length_a   1.000
_cell.length_b   1.000
_cell.length_c   1.000
_cell.angle_alpha   90.00
_cell.angle_beta   90.00
_cell.angle_gamma   90.00
#
_symmetry.space_group_name_H-M   'P 1'
#
loop_
_entity.id
_entity.type
_entity.pdbx_description
1 polymer ?
#
loop_
_entity_poly.entity_id
_entity_poly.type
_entity_poly.pdbx_seq_one_letter_code
_entity_poly.pdbx_strand_id
1 'polypeptide(L)'
;GDEGKGKVVDVLTPKYDVIARFQGGPNAGHTLEFEGEKYVLRSIPSGIFQGGKVNIIGNGVVLAPDLFMGEAKDLEKSGHDLKSRLYISKKAHLIMPTHRVLDAAIEASKGKNKVGTTGKGIGPTYTDKVSRTGLRVGDILDNFEEKYAAHKAAHLKTIASLGYTDFDITEVEKTWMEGIEYLKQFKLIDSEVEINKVLRSGKDILCE
;
A
#
# COMPACT_ATOMS: atom_id res chain seq x y z
N GLY A 1 -6.95 11.41 11.90
CA GLY A 1 -5.88 11.70 10.99
C GLY A 1 -5.13 12.99 11.26
N ASP A 2 -5.51 13.79 12.25
CA ASP A 2 -4.95 15.12 12.50
C ASP A 2 -4.08 15.21 13.78
N GLU A 3 -3.67 14.07 14.34
CA GLU A 3 -2.84 14.00 15.55
C GLU A 3 -1.41 14.52 15.33
N GLY A 4 -1.10 15.06 14.17
CA GLY A 4 0.19 15.65 13.84
C GLY A 4 1.32 14.65 13.59
N LYS A 5 1.03 13.35 13.45
CA LYS A 5 2.06 12.33 13.14
C LYS A 5 2.92 12.72 11.94
N GLY A 6 2.29 13.19 10.86
CA GLY A 6 3.01 13.65 9.68
C GLY A 6 4.02 14.74 9.94
N LYS A 7 3.64 15.74 10.71
CA LYS A 7 4.57 16.83 11.10
C LYS A 7 5.75 16.32 11.92
N VAL A 8 5.49 15.37 12.83
CA VAL A 8 6.56 14.77 13.65
C VAL A 8 7.53 13.98 12.77
N VAL A 9 7.01 13.17 11.86
CA VAL A 9 7.84 12.39 10.93
C VAL A 9 8.67 13.33 10.06
N ASP A 10 8.08 14.37 9.51
CA ASP A 10 8.77 15.35 8.66
C ASP A 10 9.93 16.05 9.40
N VAL A 11 9.69 16.49 10.63
CA VAL A 11 10.73 17.10 11.50
C VAL A 11 11.85 16.12 11.86
N LEU A 12 11.52 14.83 12.03
CA LEU A 12 12.50 13.81 12.40
C LEU A 12 13.28 13.27 11.20
N THR A 13 12.68 13.19 10.03
CA THR A 13 13.26 12.59 8.82
C THR A 13 14.70 13.03 8.52
N PRO A 14 15.10 14.32 8.66
CA PRO A 14 16.49 14.74 8.40
C PRO A 14 17.54 13.99 9.23
N LYS A 15 17.17 13.51 10.40
CA LYS A 15 18.09 12.88 11.38
C LYS A 15 18.28 11.37 11.11
N TYR A 16 17.54 10.79 10.19
CA TYR A 16 17.55 9.35 9.92
C TYR A 16 18.03 9.06 8.49
N ASP A 17 18.61 7.88 8.29
CA ASP A 17 19.10 7.42 6.98
C ASP A 17 18.00 6.74 6.15
N VAL A 18 17.11 6.04 6.83
CA VAL A 18 16.03 5.25 6.22
C VAL A 18 14.70 5.61 6.86
N ILE A 19 13.68 5.80 6.05
CA ILE A 19 12.32 6.01 6.48
C ILE A 19 11.48 4.79 6.07
N ALA A 20 10.92 4.09 7.05
CA ALA A 20 10.19 2.85 6.82
C ALA A 20 8.73 2.98 7.25
N ARG A 21 7.81 2.88 6.28
CA ARG A 21 6.40 2.70 6.59
C ARG A 21 6.16 1.23 6.92
N PHE A 22 5.89 0.92 8.17
CA PHE A 22 5.89 -0.47 8.62
C PHE A 22 4.52 -1.14 8.57
N GLN A 23 3.41 -0.38 8.56
CA GLN A 23 2.04 -0.91 8.52
C GLN A 23 1.05 0.11 7.95
N GLY A 24 -0.23 -0.27 7.87
CA GLY A 24 -1.31 0.56 7.38
C GLY A 24 -1.54 0.38 5.87
N GLY A 25 -2.33 1.26 5.29
CA GLY A 25 -2.70 1.22 3.88
C GLY A 25 -3.12 2.61 3.39
N PRO A 26 -3.69 2.71 2.19
CA PRO A 26 -4.04 4.00 1.58
C PRO A 26 -5.38 4.58 2.10
N ASN A 27 -5.81 4.20 3.30
CA ASN A 27 -7.07 4.66 3.91
C ASN A 27 -7.02 6.13 4.38
N ALA A 28 -5.84 6.62 4.77
CA ALA A 28 -5.63 8.00 5.17
C ALA A 28 -4.56 8.66 4.30
N GLY A 29 -4.78 9.93 3.96
CA GLY A 29 -3.77 10.76 3.31
C GLY A 29 -2.95 11.49 4.35
N HIS A 30 -1.63 11.55 4.13
CA HIS A 30 -0.67 12.33 4.87
C HIS A 30 -0.32 13.54 4.01
N THR A 31 -0.84 14.70 4.39
CA THR A 31 -0.60 15.92 3.62
C THR A 31 0.68 16.59 4.08
N LEU A 32 1.58 16.80 3.14
CA LEU A 32 2.80 17.58 3.31
C LEU A 32 2.77 18.80 2.39
N GLU A 33 3.34 19.88 2.85
CA GLU A 33 3.57 21.08 2.06
C GLU A 33 5.07 21.28 1.93
N PHE A 34 5.57 21.21 0.72
CA PHE A 34 6.98 21.29 0.40
C PHE A 34 7.19 22.25 -0.78
N GLU A 35 8.07 23.23 -0.63
CA GLU A 35 8.36 24.26 -1.66
C GLU A 35 7.11 24.97 -2.22
N GLY A 36 6.07 25.14 -1.38
CA GLY A 36 4.80 25.77 -1.78
C GLY A 36 3.82 24.85 -2.51
N GLU A 37 4.21 23.61 -2.76
CA GLU A 37 3.39 22.57 -3.34
C GLU A 37 2.80 21.65 -2.26
N LYS A 38 1.57 21.20 -2.48
CA LYS A 38 0.85 20.33 -1.53
C LYS A 38 0.79 18.90 -2.05
N TYR A 39 1.39 17.99 -1.31
CA TYR A 39 1.40 16.56 -1.63
C TYR A 39 0.56 15.76 -0.64
N VAL A 40 -0.14 14.76 -1.13
CA VAL A 40 -0.93 13.85 -0.30
C VAL A 40 -0.37 12.44 -0.45
N LEU A 41 0.51 12.06 0.49
CA LEU A 41 1.06 10.70 0.53
C LEU A 41 0.06 9.74 1.20
N ARG A 42 -0.05 8.54 0.65
CA ARG A 42 -0.92 7.48 1.17
C ARG A 42 -0.18 6.18 1.46
N SER A 43 0.77 5.84 0.60
CA SER A 43 1.54 4.59 0.68
C SER A 43 3.04 4.86 0.75
N ILE A 44 3.50 5.91 0.08
CA ILE A 44 4.92 6.28 -0.01
C ILE A 44 5.35 6.98 1.28
N PRO A 45 6.50 6.58 1.88
CA PRO A 45 7.04 7.25 3.07
C PRO A 45 7.43 8.71 2.80
N SER A 46 7.23 9.56 3.81
CA SER A 46 7.48 11.01 3.71
C SER A 46 8.94 11.38 3.46
N GLY A 47 9.88 10.51 3.78
CA GLY A 47 11.31 10.70 3.48
C GLY A 47 11.64 10.84 2.00
N ILE A 48 10.68 10.57 1.10
CA ILE A 48 10.89 10.71 -0.36
C ILE A 48 11.21 12.14 -0.78
N PHE A 49 10.73 13.15 -0.05
CA PHE A 49 11.00 14.55 -0.31
C PHE A 49 12.44 14.98 0.04
N GLN A 50 13.12 14.19 0.86
CA GLN A 50 14.48 14.50 1.30
C GLN A 50 15.51 13.72 0.51
N GLY A 51 16.46 14.42 -0.11
CA GLY A 51 17.54 13.83 -0.88
C GLY A 51 18.40 12.87 -0.06
N GLY A 52 18.90 11.82 -0.70
CA GLY A 52 19.82 10.84 -0.08
C GLY A 52 19.17 9.84 0.90
N LYS A 53 17.87 9.94 1.19
CA LYS A 53 17.17 9.02 2.08
C LYS A 53 16.66 7.81 1.31
N VAL A 54 16.78 6.63 1.91
CA VAL A 54 16.12 5.41 1.44
C VAL A 54 14.75 5.31 2.10
N ASN A 55 13.74 4.96 1.30
CA ASN A 55 12.37 4.83 1.75
C ASN A 55 11.93 3.37 1.57
N ILE A 56 11.28 2.79 2.57
CA ILE A 56 10.86 1.40 2.55
C ILE A 56 9.35 1.30 2.82
N ILE A 57 8.63 0.66 1.91
CA ILE A 57 7.28 0.15 2.18
C ILE A 57 7.44 -1.26 2.76
N GLY A 58 7.14 -1.40 4.05
CA GLY A 58 7.40 -2.60 4.84
C GLY A 58 6.35 -3.70 4.67
N ASN A 59 6.63 -4.83 5.27
CA ASN A 59 5.85 -6.06 5.18
C ASN A 59 4.46 -5.98 5.87
N GLY A 60 4.28 -5.04 6.79
CA GLY A 60 2.99 -4.81 7.45
C GLY A 60 2.01 -3.97 6.63
N VAL A 61 2.49 -3.30 5.57
CA VAL A 61 1.66 -2.47 4.71
C VAL A 61 0.73 -3.32 3.84
N VAL A 62 -0.48 -2.81 3.61
CA VAL A 62 -1.39 -3.28 2.56
C VAL A 62 -1.41 -2.24 1.44
N LEU A 63 -1.01 -2.64 0.24
CA LEU A 63 -0.72 -1.75 -0.88
C LEU A 63 -1.76 -1.90 -1.99
N ALA A 64 -2.35 -0.80 -2.43
CA ALA A 64 -3.23 -0.75 -3.60
C ALA A 64 -2.41 -0.31 -4.82
N PRO A 65 -2.11 -1.19 -5.77
CA PRO A 65 -1.24 -0.90 -6.92
C PRO A 65 -1.65 0.29 -7.76
N ASP A 66 -2.94 0.43 -8.03
CA ASP A 66 -3.51 1.56 -8.79
C ASP A 66 -3.34 2.90 -8.07
N LEU A 67 -3.62 2.94 -6.76
CA LEU A 67 -3.44 4.15 -5.96
C LEU A 67 -1.96 4.48 -5.77
N PHE A 68 -1.12 3.48 -5.57
CA PHE A 68 0.33 3.64 -5.51
C PHE A 68 0.89 4.21 -6.81
N MET A 69 0.47 3.67 -7.96
CA MET A 69 0.89 4.16 -9.27
C MET A 69 0.52 5.63 -9.47
N GLY A 70 -0.69 6.03 -9.10
CA GLY A 70 -1.11 7.43 -9.18
C GLY A 70 -0.24 8.34 -8.32
N GLU A 71 -0.07 7.99 -7.04
CA GLU A 71 0.76 8.72 -6.08
C GLU A 71 2.23 8.84 -6.57
N ALA A 72 2.81 7.75 -7.05
CA ALA A 72 4.19 7.73 -7.53
C ALA A 72 4.38 8.57 -8.79
N LYS A 73 3.47 8.46 -9.77
CA LYS A 73 3.53 9.28 -11.00
C LYS A 73 3.42 10.78 -10.71
N ASP A 74 2.61 11.18 -9.73
CA ASP A 74 2.50 12.60 -9.37
C ASP A 74 3.81 13.10 -8.74
N LEU A 75 4.47 12.33 -7.89
CA LEU A 75 5.78 12.65 -7.36
C LEU A 75 6.89 12.67 -8.45
N GLU A 76 6.86 11.72 -9.38
CA GLU A 76 7.82 11.71 -10.50
C GLU A 76 7.66 12.95 -11.40
N LYS A 77 6.41 13.40 -11.67
CA LYS A 77 6.15 14.66 -12.41
C LYS A 77 6.74 15.88 -11.71
N SER A 78 6.76 15.88 -10.39
CA SER A 78 7.38 16.93 -9.57
C SER A 78 8.90 16.75 -9.41
N GLY A 79 9.54 15.85 -10.16
CA GLY A 79 10.99 15.69 -10.22
C GLY A 79 11.60 14.80 -9.13
N HIS A 80 10.77 14.08 -8.34
CA HIS A 80 11.29 13.17 -7.31
C HIS A 80 11.73 11.83 -7.93
N ASP A 81 12.97 11.41 -7.64
CA ASP A 81 13.47 10.09 -8.03
C ASP A 81 13.01 9.02 -7.04
N LEU A 82 11.94 8.30 -7.40
CA LEU A 82 11.41 7.22 -6.58
C LEU A 82 12.15 5.91 -6.81
N LYS A 83 12.49 5.60 -8.07
CA LYS A 83 12.96 4.25 -8.45
C LYS A 83 14.29 3.88 -7.80
N SER A 84 15.17 4.86 -7.57
CA SER A 84 16.45 4.63 -6.90
C SER A 84 16.33 4.58 -5.38
N ARG A 85 15.30 5.20 -4.79
CA ARG A 85 15.21 5.45 -3.34
C ARG A 85 14.01 4.81 -2.63
N LEU A 86 13.06 4.26 -3.37
CA LEU A 86 11.89 3.58 -2.80
C LEU A 86 11.99 2.07 -3.00
N TYR A 87 12.03 1.35 -1.90
CA TYR A 87 12.08 -0.11 -1.86
C TYR A 87 10.77 -0.65 -1.31
N ILE A 88 10.29 -1.74 -1.90
CA ILE A 88 8.98 -2.31 -1.53
C ILE A 88 9.18 -3.74 -1.05
N SER A 89 8.62 -4.04 0.12
CA SER A 89 8.68 -5.40 0.68
C SER A 89 7.92 -6.39 -0.19
N LYS A 90 8.56 -7.48 -0.58
CA LYS A 90 7.91 -8.62 -1.24
C LYS A 90 6.77 -9.21 -0.41
N LYS A 91 6.81 -9.02 0.93
CA LYS A 91 5.80 -9.54 1.86
C LYS A 91 4.66 -8.58 2.17
N ALA A 92 4.68 -7.35 1.65
CA ALA A 92 3.52 -6.47 1.69
C ALA A 92 2.36 -7.11 0.92
N HIS A 93 1.13 -6.96 1.43
CA HIS A 93 -0.05 -7.55 0.81
C HIS A 93 -0.69 -6.60 -0.20
N LEU A 94 -1.23 -7.16 -1.27
CA LEU A 94 -1.91 -6.40 -2.31
C LEU A 94 -3.40 -6.25 -1.97
N ILE A 95 -3.89 -5.03 -1.99
CA ILE A 95 -5.33 -4.75 -1.95
C ILE A 95 -5.86 -4.98 -3.36
N MET A 96 -6.59 -6.08 -3.55
CA MET A 96 -7.23 -6.41 -4.82
C MET A 96 -8.50 -5.59 -5.04
N PRO A 97 -8.96 -5.40 -6.29
CA PRO A 97 -10.27 -4.79 -6.58
C PRO A 97 -11.42 -5.46 -5.82
N THR A 98 -11.39 -6.78 -5.71
CA THR A 98 -12.38 -7.57 -4.98
C THR A 98 -12.38 -7.34 -3.46
N HIS A 99 -11.27 -6.92 -2.85
CA HIS A 99 -11.25 -6.50 -1.45
C HIS A 99 -12.12 -5.27 -1.19
N ARG A 100 -12.17 -4.33 -2.16
CA ARG A 100 -13.03 -3.13 -2.06
C ARG A 100 -14.51 -3.52 -2.11
N VAL A 101 -14.85 -4.47 -2.97
CA VAL A 101 -16.21 -5.02 -3.04
C VAL A 101 -16.56 -5.79 -1.77
N LEU A 102 -15.65 -6.61 -1.25
CA LEU A 102 -15.83 -7.30 0.04
C LEU A 102 -16.08 -6.32 1.19
N ASP A 103 -15.33 -5.22 1.25
CA ASP A 103 -15.51 -4.16 2.26
C ASP A 103 -16.92 -3.58 2.18
N ALA A 104 -17.40 -3.27 0.98
CA ALA A 104 -18.75 -2.78 0.73
C ALA A 104 -19.82 -3.84 1.08
N ALA A 105 -19.62 -5.10 0.67
CA ALA A 105 -20.55 -6.20 0.92
C ALA A 105 -20.69 -6.49 2.44
N ILE A 106 -19.55 -6.52 3.16
CA ILE A 106 -19.54 -6.71 4.61
C ILE A 106 -20.25 -5.55 5.32
N GLU A 107 -20.00 -4.31 4.91
CA GLU A 107 -20.71 -3.15 5.48
C GLU A 107 -22.22 -3.19 5.18
N ALA A 108 -22.60 -3.57 3.96
CA ALA A 108 -24.01 -3.71 3.58
C ALA A 108 -24.71 -4.78 4.42
N SER A 109 -24.06 -5.93 4.67
CA SER A 109 -24.63 -7.03 5.46
C SER A 109 -24.93 -6.67 6.92
N LYS A 110 -24.23 -5.67 7.49
CA LYS A 110 -24.44 -5.21 8.87
C LYS A 110 -25.72 -4.38 9.08
N GLY A 111 -26.38 -3.96 8.00
CA GLY A 111 -27.61 -3.16 8.07
C GLY A 111 -27.44 -1.89 8.91
N LYS A 112 -28.18 -1.80 10.02
CA LYS A 112 -28.12 -0.64 10.94
C LYS A 112 -26.82 -0.56 11.77
N ASN A 113 -26.04 -1.62 11.82
CA ASN A 113 -24.80 -1.71 12.60
C ASN A 113 -23.55 -1.40 11.76
N LYS A 114 -23.69 -0.64 10.69
CA LYS A 114 -22.56 -0.20 9.86
C LYS A 114 -21.55 0.58 10.69
N VAL A 115 -20.28 0.29 10.50
CA VAL A 115 -19.15 0.95 11.19
C VAL A 115 -18.69 2.21 10.44
N GLY A 116 -18.98 2.31 9.13
CA GLY A 116 -18.53 3.41 8.28
C GLY A 116 -17.09 3.22 7.85
N THR A 117 -16.78 2.17 7.10
CA THR A 117 -15.44 1.93 6.54
C THR A 117 -15.10 2.95 5.45
N THR A 118 -13.82 3.05 5.13
CA THR A 118 -13.36 3.91 4.01
C THR A 118 -13.66 3.30 2.64
N GLY A 119 -14.18 2.06 2.57
CA GLY A 119 -14.46 1.35 1.32
C GLY A 119 -13.22 0.98 0.49
N LYS A 120 -12.03 1.04 1.09
CA LYS A 120 -10.76 0.82 0.39
C LYS A 120 -10.22 -0.61 0.49
N GLY A 121 -10.98 -1.52 1.09
CA GLY A 121 -10.62 -2.93 1.21
C GLY A 121 -9.53 -3.23 2.23
N ILE A 122 -9.22 -2.30 3.14
CA ILE A 122 -8.15 -2.45 4.14
C ILE A 122 -8.43 -3.65 5.07
N GLY A 123 -9.63 -3.68 5.67
CA GLY A 123 -10.05 -4.74 6.57
C GLY A 123 -9.97 -6.13 5.93
N PRO A 124 -10.65 -6.36 4.80
CA PRO A 124 -10.59 -7.64 4.09
C PRO A 124 -9.16 -8.07 3.71
N THR A 125 -8.30 -7.13 3.29
CA THR A 125 -6.89 -7.46 2.98
C THR A 125 -6.11 -7.89 4.21
N TYR A 126 -6.33 -7.26 5.37
CA TYR A 126 -5.72 -7.71 6.63
C TYR A 126 -6.30 -9.06 7.09
N THR A 127 -7.57 -9.34 6.86
CA THR A 127 -8.15 -10.66 7.09
C THR A 127 -7.40 -11.72 6.30
N ASP A 128 -7.21 -11.51 5.00
CA ASP A 128 -6.45 -12.42 4.14
C ASP A 128 -5.00 -12.57 4.59
N LYS A 129 -4.37 -11.47 5.01
CA LYS A 129 -3.00 -11.50 5.54
C LYS A 129 -2.90 -12.42 6.75
N VAL A 130 -3.81 -12.29 7.71
CA VAL A 130 -3.80 -13.08 8.96
C VAL A 130 -4.18 -14.53 8.70
N SER A 131 -5.15 -14.78 7.82
CA SER A 131 -5.55 -16.13 7.40
C SER A 131 -4.53 -16.80 6.47
N ARG A 132 -3.50 -16.08 6.01
CA ARG A 132 -2.45 -16.56 5.09
C ARG A 132 -2.97 -16.93 3.70
N THR A 133 -4.04 -16.27 3.29
CA THR A 133 -4.67 -16.42 1.97
C THR A 133 -4.48 -15.19 1.08
N GLY A 134 -3.72 -14.19 1.53
CA GLY A 134 -3.56 -12.94 0.81
C GLY A 134 -2.48 -12.97 -0.27
N LEU A 135 -2.72 -12.25 -1.36
CA LEU A 135 -1.76 -12.03 -2.43
C LEU A 135 -0.70 -11.00 -1.98
N ARG A 136 0.58 -11.31 -2.19
CA ARG A 136 1.71 -10.46 -1.79
C ARG A 136 2.35 -9.77 -2.99
N VAL A 137 3.06 -8.68 -2.73
CA VAL A 137 3.86 -8.00 -3.76
C VAL A 137 4.86 -8.96 -4.42
N GLY A 138 5.49 -9.87 -3.69
CA GLY A 138 6.41 -10.85 -4.25
C GLY A 138 5.77 -11.83 -5.24
N ASP A 139 4.46 -12.07 -5.14
CA ASP A 139 3.75 -12.98 -6.04
C ASP A 139 3.65 -12.44 -7.47
N ILE A 140 3.83 -11.11 -7.67
CA ILE A 140 3.84 -10.54 -9.03
C ILE A 140 5.03 -11.01 -9.88
N LEU A 141 6.03 -11.62 -9.25
CA LEU A 141 7.23 -12.13 -9.91
C LEU A 141 7.11 -13.62 -10.32
N ASP A 142 6.09 -14.32 -9.82
CA ASP A 142 5.96 -15.75 -10.02
C ASP A 142 4.50 -16.20 -9.99
N ASN A 143 4.05 -16.80 -11.10
CA ASN A 143 2.73 -17.39 -11.30
C ASN A 143 1.56 -16.47 -10.86
N PHE A 144 1.69 -15.19 -11.19
CA PHE A 144 0.79 -14.13 -10.72
C PHE A 144 -0.66 -14.33 -11.17
N GLU A 145 -0.87 -14.62 -12.45
CA GLU A 145 -2.21 -14.71 -13.06
C GLU A 145 -3.04 -15.83 -12.40
N GLU A 146 -2.43 -16.97 -12.16
CA GLU A 146 -3.11 -18.11 -11.51
C GLU A 146 -3.46 -17.78 -10.06
N LYS A 147 -2.51 -17.23 -9.30
CA LYS A 147 -2.72 -16.81 -7.91
C LYS A 147 -3.82 -15.74 -7.83
N TYR A 148 -3.77 -14.74 -8.71
CA TYR A 148 -4.77 -13.68 -8.77
C TYR A 148 -6.16 -14.24 -9.06
N ALA A 149 -6.27 -15.10 -10.08
CA ALA A 149 -7.56 -15.73 -10.46
C ALA A 149 -8.15 -16.56 -9.31
N ALA A 150 -7.32 -17.33 -8.61
CA ALA A 150 -7.77 -18.14 -7.47
C ALA A 150 -8.29 -17.26 -6.32
N HIS A 151 -7.57 -16.20 -5.94
CA HIS A 151 -8.01 -15.27 -4.89
C HIS A 151 -9.27 -14.50 -5.32
N LYS A 152 -9.33 -14.03 -6.56
CA LYS A 152 -10.52 -13.38 -7.11
C LYS A 152 -11.75 -14.28 -7.02
N ALA A 153 -11.63 -15.54 -7.42
CA ALA A 153 -12.73 -16.50 -7.36
C ALA A 153 -13.21 -16.76 -5.92
N ALA A 154 -12.30 -16.88 -4.97
CA ALA A 154 -12.64 -17.02 -3.55
C ALA A 154 -13.40 -15.81 -3.01
N HIS A 155 -12.94 -14.59 -3.33
CA HIS A 155 -13.62 -13.36 -2.95
C HIS A 155 -15.01 -13.25 -3.55
N LEU A 156 -15.16 -13.54 -4.86
CA LEU A 156 -16.47 -13.50 -5.53
C LEU A 156 -17.46 -14.47 -4.91
N LYS A 157 -17.00 -15.67 -4.51
CA LYS A 157 -17.83 -16.65 -3.78
C LYS A 157 -18.31 -16.07 -2.44
N THR A 158 -17.43 -15.41 -1.69
CA THR A 158 -17.79 -14.79 -0.42
C THR A 158 -18.75 -13.61 -0.61
N ILE A 159 -18.50 -12.75 -1.59
CA ILE A 159 -19.38 -11.63 -1.95
C ILE A 159 -20.78 -12.13 -2.29
N ALA A 160 -20.88 -13.18 -3.12
CA ALA A 160 -22.15 -13.81 -3.49
C ALA A 160 -22.88 -14.37 -2.26
N SER A 161 -22.17 -15.00 -1.30
CA SER A 161 -22.77 -15.52 -0.06
C SER A 161 -23.34 -14.44 0.84
N LEU A 162 -22.85 -13.20 0.71
CA LEU A 162 -23.39 -12.01 1.42
C LEU A 162 -24.57 -11.37 0.68
N GLY A 163 -25.01 -11.94 -0.47
CA GLY A 163 -26.10 -11.42 -1.28
C GLY A 163 -25.77 -10.10 -1.99
N TYR A 164 -24.49 -9.74 -2.14
CA TYR A 164 -24.05 -8.52 -2.78
C TYR A 164 -23.72 -8.80 -4.25
N THR A 165 -24.58 -8.36 -5.17
CA THR A 165 -24.52 -8.70 -6.59
C THR A 165 -24.39 -7.52 -7.54
N ASP A 166 -24.70 -6.31 -7.06
CA ASP A 166 -24.66 -5.09 -7.86
C ASP A 166 -23.27 -4.42 -7.75
N PHE A 167 -22.33 -4.88 -8.55
CA PHE A 167 -21.00 -4.28 -8.67
C PHE A 167 -20.35 -4.62 -10.01
N ASP A 168 -19.49 -3.73 -10.49
CA ASP A 168 -18.59 -3.95 -11.62
C ASP A 168 -17.17 -3.53 -11.22
N ILE A 169 -16.20 -4.40 -11.46
CA ILE A 169 -14.79 -4.16 -11.18
C ILE A 169 -13.94 -4.01 -12.45
N THR A 170 -14.53 -4.07 -13.63
CA THR A 170 -13.81 -4.17 -14.90
C THR A 170 -12.78 -3.05 -15.08
N GLU A 171 -13.19 -1.80 -14.96
CA GLU A 171 -12.28 -0.66 -15.12
C GLU A 171 -11.29 -0.53 -13.96
N VAL A 172 -11.73 -0.82 -12.75
CA VAL A 172 -10.84 -0.81 -11.57
C VAL A 172 -9.78 -1.90 -11.69
N GLU A 173 -10.16 -3.10 -12.15
CA GLU A 173 -9.26 -4.22 -12.37
C GLU A 173 -8.22 -3.89 -13.44
N LYS A 174 -8.61 -3.27 -14.54
CA LYS A 174 -7.70 -2.82 -15.59
C LYS A 174 -6.65 -1.86 -15.05
N THR A 175 -7.06 -0.79 -14.37
CA THR A 175 -6.15 0.18 -13.78
C THR A 175 -5.26 -0.47 -12.70
N TRP A 176 -5.81 -1.41 -11.96
CA TRP A 176 -5.07 -2.17 -10.95
C TRP A 176 -3.97 -3.03 -11.58
N MET A 177 -4.25 -3.70 -12.71
CA MET A 177 -3.24 -4.45 -13.47
C MET A 177 -2.14 -3.56 -14.03
N GLU A 178 -2.47 -2.36 -14.51
CA GLU A 178 -1.48 -1.35 -14.88
C GLU A 178 -0.59 -0.99 -13.68
N GLY A 179 -1.18 -0.88 -12.49
CA GLY A 179 -0.46 -0.66 -11.23
C GLY A 179 0.48 -1.82 -10.88
N ILE A 180 0.10 -3.07 -11.15
CA ILE A 180 0.97 -4.25 -10.99
C ILE A 180 2.20 -4.15 -11.90
N GLU A 181 2.00 -3.83 -13.18
CA GLU A 181 3.12 -3.66 -14.11
C GLU A 181 4.03 -2.49 -13.70
N TYR A 182 3.45 -1.43 -13.17
CA TYR A 182 4.21 -0.29 -12.65
C TYR A 182 5.05 -0.67 -11.41
N LEU A 183 4.51 -1.49 -10.50
CA LEU A 183 5.23 -1.98 -9.32
C LEU A 183 6.49 -2.78 -9.67
N LYS A 184 6.51 -3.50 -10.79
CA LYS A 184 7.68 -4.27 -11.26
C LYS A 184 8.90 -3.39 -11.56
N GLN A 185 8.71 -2.08 -11.69
CA GLN A 185 9.80 -1.13 -11.95
C GLN A 185 10.57 -0.73 -10.68
N PHE A 186 10.07 -1.11 -9.51
CA PHE A 186 10.68 -0.77 -8.22
C PHE A 186 11.54 -1.92 -7.69
N LYS A 187 12.43 -1.58 -6.76
CA LYS A 187 13.25 -2.57 -6.06
C LYS A 187 12.41 -3.32 -5.04
N LEU A 188 12.07 -4.57 -5.35
CA LEU A 188 11.34 -5.47 -4.46
C LEU A 188 12.34 -6.21 -3.55
N ILE A 189 12.19 -6.05 -2.23
CA ILE A 189 13.16 -6.53 -1.24
C ILE A 189 12.54 -7.48 -0.20
N ASP A 190 13.38 -8.24 0.45
CA ASP A 190 13.09 -8.85 1.74
C ASP A 190 13.38 -7.81 2.83
N SER A 191 12.32 -7.06 3.21
CA SER A 191 12.45 -5.88 4.07
C SER A 191 13.10 -6.18 5.42
N GLU A 192 12.87 -7.37 5.99
CA GLU A 192 13.45 -7.79 7.26
C GLU A 192 14.97 -7.94 7.15
N VAL A 193 15.45 -8.47 6.04
CA VAL A 193 16.87 -8.61 5.78
C VAL A 193 17.51 -7.25 5.55
N GLU A 194 16.89 -6.41 4.72
CA GLU A 194 17.43 -5.10 4.37
C GLU A 194 17.50 -4.16 5.58
N ILE A 195 16.45 -4.10 6.40
CA ILE A 195 16.41 -3.32 7.63
C ILE A 195 17.51 -3.76 8.61
N ASN A 196 17.70 -5.08 8.80
CA ASN A 196 18.76 -5.57 9.65
C ASN A 196 20.18 -5.25 9.12
N LYS A 197 20.39 -5.24 7.79
CA LYS A 197 21.65 -4.78 7.21
C LYS A 197 21.92 -3.32 7.49
N VAL A 198 20.89 -2.47 7.34
CA VAL A 198 20.96 -1.04 7.63
C VAL A 198 21.37 -0.81 9.08
N LEU A 199 20.68 -1.43 10.04
CA LEU A 199 20.97 -1.32 11.47
C LEU A 199 22.40 -1.79 11.81
N ARG A 200 22.85 -2.92 11.25
CA ARG A 200 24.21 -3.42 11.45
C ARG A 200 25.29 -2.52 10.85
N SER A 201 24.96 -1.69 9.88
CA SER A 201 25.87 -0.68 9.32
C SER A 201 25.97 0.61 10.16
N GLY A 202 25.28 0.68 11.31
CA GLY A 202 25.27 1.84 12.20
C GLY A 202 24.37 2.98 11.72
N LYS A 203 23.45 2.70 10.81
CA LYS A 203 22.51 3.69 10.30
C LYS A 203 21.20 3.67 11.08
N ASP A 204 20.54 4.82 11.14
CA ASP A 204 19.31 5.01 11.88
C ASP A 204 18.08 4.89 10.98
N ILE A 205 17.00 4.28 11.51
CA ILE A 205 15.74 4.05 10.81
C ILE A 205 14.60 4.74 11.55
N LEU A 206 13.83 5.56 10.85
CA LEU A 206 12.57 6.10 11.33
C LEU A 206 11.42 5.25 10.81
N CYS A 207 10.62 4.71 11.72
CA CYS A 207 9.40 3.97 11.38
C CYS A 207 8.17 4.88 11.48
N GLU A 208 7.35 4.95 10.40
CA GLU A 208 6.12 5.73 10.32
C GLU A 208 4.87 4.87 10.12
#